data_61221371053c6430686ddce07f028b37
#
_entry.id   61221371053c6430686ddce07f028b37
#
_cell.length_a   1.000
_cell.length_b   1.000
_cell.length_c   1.000
_cell.angle_alpha   90.00
_cell.angle_beta   90.00
_cell.angle_gamma   90.00
#
_symmetry.space_group_name_H-M   'P 1'
#
loop_
_entity.id
_entity.type
_entity.pdbx_description
1 polymer ?
#
loop_
_entity_poly.entity_id
_entity_poly.type
_entity_poly.pdbx_seq_one_letter_code
_entity_poly.pdbx_strand_id
1 'polypeptide(L)'
;QDLGVDFKLSGQAKFNQEIFDEIANKVLVAIAIIIVSTFIILMIAFRSIIIPLKAILMNILGLGATFGILVYIFQYGHFGLEAGTIVLIIPVLVFCLVFGLSMDYEVFLISRIQEEYLKGATNTKATIDGLVSTSKIITSAALIMIVITGAFAFTEVMPVKQIGVGIAIAIAIDATIIRLMLVPSFMKLFGDWNWWLPFKKG
;
A
#
# COMPACT_ATOMS: atom_id res chain seq x y z
N GLN A 1 -11.21 48.39 26.18
CA GLN A 1 -12.37 48.62 25.29
C GLN A 1 -12.36 47.50 24.27
N ASP A 2 -13.19 46.48 24.47
CA ASP A 2 -13.48 45.42 23.49
C ASP A 2 -14.24 46.07 22.34
N LEU A 3 -13.53 46.29 21.24
CA LEU A 3 -14.10 46.64 19.95
C LEU A 3 -14.57 45.33 19.30
N GLY A 4 -15.68 44.77 19.60
CA GLY A 4 -16.25 43.56 19.04
C GLY A 4 -16.13 43.40 17.51
N VAL A 5 -14.91 43.39 17.02
CA VAL A 5 -14.55 43.22 15.61
C VAL A 5 -13.94 41.83 15.44
N ASP A 6 -14.71 40.93 14.87
CA ASP A 6 -14.23 39.62 14.42
C ASP A 6 -13.26 39.81 13.26
N PHE A 7 -11.98 39.73 13.52
CA PHE A 7 -10.95 39.72 12.46
C PHE A 7 -10.94 38.35 11.79
N LYS A 8 -11.56 38.24 10.63
CA LYS A 8 -11.38 37.09 9.74
C LYS A 8 -10.08 37.30 8.95
N LEU A 9 -9.02 36.63 9.35
CA LEU A 9 -7.83 36.49 8.53
C LEU A 9 -8.20 35.70 7.27
N SER A 10 -8.16 36.36 6.13
CA SER A 10 -8.37 35.78 4.81
C SER A 10 -7.06 35.84 4.03
N GLY A 11 -6.68 34.75 3.39
CA GLY A 11 -5.48 34.68 2.58
C GLY A 11 -5.13 33.25 2.19
N GLN A 12 -4.24 33.11 1.19
CA GLN A 12 -3.79 31.81 0.68
C GLN A 12 -3.31 30.85 1.80
N ALA A 13 -2.63 31.38 2.80
CA ALA A 13 -2.12 30.60 3.94
C ALA A 13 -3.24 29.99 4.79
N LYS A 14 -4.31 30.77 5.07
CA LYS A 14 -5.45 30.27 5.83
C LYS A 14 -6.27 29.26 5.04
N PHE A 15 -6.47 29.54 3.74
CA PHE A 15 -7.13 28.61 2.84
C PHE A 15 -6.40 27.25 2.75
N ASN A 16 -5.07 27.29 2.64
CA ASN A 16 -4.25 26.09 2.64
C ASN A 16 -4.32 25.33 3.97
N GLN A 17 -4.39 26.05 5.08
CA GLN A 17 -4.49 25.45 6.42
C GLN A 17 -5.87 24.80 6.65
N GLU A 18 -6.95 25.47 6.25
CA GLU A 18 -8.30 24.92 6.34
C GLU A 18 -8.46 23.68 5.46
N ILE A 19 -7.90 23.66 4.24
CA ILE A 19 -7.86 22.48 3.37
C ILE A 19 -7.04 21.37 4.03
N PHE A 20 -5.89 21.70 4.61
CA PHE A 20 -5.03 20.73 5.27
C PHE A 20 -5.76 20.06 6.44
N ASP A 21 -6.41 20.84 7.31
CA ASP A 21 -7.13 20.34 8.49
C ASP A 21 -8.34 19.49 8.06
N GLU A 22 -9.06 19.90 7.03
CA GLU A 22 -10.20 19.15 6.51
C GLU A 22 -9.78 17.83 5.86
N ILE A 23 -8.72 17.83 5.07
CA ILE A 23 -8.15 16.62 4.49
C ILE A 23 -7.63 15.72 5.62
N ALA A 24 -6.87 16.23 6.57
CA ALA A 24 -6.31 15.44 7.66
C ALA A 24 -7.40 14.75 8.49
N ASN A 25 -8.51 15.43 8.76
CA ASN A 25 -9.63 14.86 9.51
C ASN A 25 -10.41 13.80 8.71
N LYS A 26 -10.54 13.97 7.39
CA LYS A 26 -11.29 13.04 6.52
C LYS A 26 -10.46 11.86 6.05
N VAL A 27 -9.14 12.01 5.91
CA VAL A 27 -8.23 10.95 5.45
C VAL A 27 -8.23 9.76 6.39
N LEU A 28 -8.22 9.96 7.70
CA LEU A 28 -8.27 8.85 8.66
C LEU A 28 -9.55 8.03 8.52
N VAL A 29 -10.68 8.70 8.32
CA VAL A 29 -11.97 8.02 8.10
C VAL A 29 -11.95 7.25 6.77
N ALA A 30 -11.43 7.85 5.71
CA ALA A 30 -11.30 7.20 4.40
C ALA A 30 -10.39 5.97 4.48
N ILE A 31 -9.24 6.08 5.12
CA ILE A 31 -8.31 4.95 5.35
C ILE A 31 -9.00 3.84 6.14
N ALA A 32 -9.72 4.18 7.22
CA ALA A 32 -10.44 3.20 8.01
C ALA A 32 -11.51 2.45 7.18
N ILE A 33 -12.26 3.17 6.35
CA ILE A 33 -13.26 2.57 5.45
C ILE A 33 -12.59 1.63 4.44
N ILE A 34 -11.47 2.04 3.84
CA ILE A 34 -10.71 1.21 2.89
C ILE A 34 -10.22 -0.06 3.57
N ILE A 35 -9.62 0.04 4.74
CA ILE A 35 -9.08 -1.11 5.48
C ILE A 35 -10.20 -2.06 5.89
N VAL A 36 -11.29 -1.56 6.46
CA VAL A 36 -12.42 -2.39 6.91
C VAL A 36 -13.10 -3.07 5.73
N SER A 37 -13.38 -2.36 4.65
CA SER A 37 -13.99 -2.93 3.46
C SER A 37 -13.10 -3.98 2.80
N THR A 38 -11.80 -3.72 2.69
CA THR A 38 -10.82 -4.68 2.17
C THR A 38 -10.76 -5.93 3.05
N PHE A 39 -10.73 -5.76 4.37
CA PHE A 39 -10.74 -6.87 5.31
C PHE A 39 -11.98 -7.76 5.12
N ILE A 40 -13.16 -7.16 5.04
CA ILE A 40 -14.42 -7.90 4.86
C ILE A 40 -14.44 -8.64 3.52
N ILE A 41 -14.05 -7.98 2.42
CA ILE A 41 -14.03 -8.57 1.09
C ILE A 41 -13.07 -9.76 1.05
N LEU A 42 -11.85 -9.60 1.57
CA LEU A 42 -10.85 -10.66 1.59
C LEU A 42 -11.24 -11.82 2.52
N MET A 43 -11.87 -11.51 3.66
CA MET A 43 -12.36 -12.54 4.58
C MET A 43 -13.42 -13.42 3.92
N ILE A 44 -14.31 -12.84 3.15
CA ILE A 44 -15.34 -13.59 2.40
C ILE A 44 -14.70 -14.38 1.26
N ALA A 45 -13.79 -13.76 0.49
CA ALA A 45 -13.15 -14.37 -0.66
C ALA A 45 -12.29 -15.58 -0.29
N PHE A 46 -11.47 -15.46 0.75
CA PHE A 46 -10.53 -16.52 1.16
C PHE A 46 -11.05 -17.40 2.28
N ARG A 47 -12.22 -17.09 2.84
CA ARG A 47 -12.79 -17.82 3.99
C ARG A 47 -11.77 -17.99 5.13
N SER A 48 -11.08 -16.92 5.43
CA SER A 48 -10.07 -16.84 6.48
C SER A 48 -10.08 -15.45 7.11
N ILE A 49 -9.74 -15.35 8.38
CA ILE A 49 -9.54 -14.08 9.09
C ILE A 49 -8.06 -13.70 9.07
N ILE A 50 -7.17 -14.66 9.07
CA ILE A 50 -5.73 -14.45 9.21
C ILE A 50 -5.14 -13.90 7.91
N ILE A 51 -5.57 -14.40 6.76
CA ILE A 51 -5.09 -13.93 5.44
C ILE A 51 -5.35 -12.44 5.23
N PRO A 52 -6.57 -11.90 5.40
CA PRO A 52 -6.81 -10.46 5.29
C PRO A 52 -5.99 -9.64 6.28
N LEU A 53 -5.88 -10.10 7.51
CA LEU A 53 -5.12 -9.40 8.54
C LEU A 53 -3.63 -9.26 8.17
N LYS A 54 -3.03 -10.34 7.69
CA LYS A 54 -1.64 -10.33 7.20
C LYS A 54 -1.47 -9.44 5.98
N ALA A 55 -2.37 -9.55 5.02
CA ALA A 55 -2.35 -8.76 3.80
C ALA A 55 -2.35 -7.26 4.10
N ILE A 56 -3.25 -6.81 4.95
CA ILE A 56 -3.34 -5.40 5.36
C ILE A 56 -2.08 -4.98 6.11
N LEU A 57 -1.59 -5.81 7.05
CA LEU A 57 -0.38 -5.51 7.81
C LEU A 57 0.85 -5.34 6.90
N MET A 58 1.04 -6.26 5.96
CA MET A 58 2.15 -6.21 5.01
C MET A 58 2.07 -4.97 4.11
N ASN A 59 0.87 -4.59 3.66
CA ASN A 59 0.67 -3.36 2.89
C ASN A 59 0.98 -2.10 3.69
N ILE A 60 0.57 -2.04 4.95
CA ILE A 60 0.89 -0.91 5.84
C ILE A 60 2.40 -0.80 6.03
N LEU A 61 3.10 -1.92 6.24
CA LEU A 61 4.57 -1.94 6.35
C LEU A 61 5.26 -1.47 5.06
N GLY A 62 4.80 -1.95 3.90
CA GLY A 62 5.31 -1.53 2.60
C GLY A 62 5.12 -0.05 2.31
N LEU A 63 3.94 0.47 2.63
CA LEU A 63 3.65 1.90 2.51
C LEU A 63 4.46 2.75 3.48
N GLY A 64 4.62 2.30 4.73
CA GLY A 64 5.46 2.98 5.71
C GLY A 64 6.92 3.08 5.25
N ALA A 65 7.47 2.00 4.69
CA ALA A 65 8.80 2.00 4.09
C ALA A 65 8.89 2.95 2.89
N THR A 66 7.89 2.95 2.02
CA THR A 66 7.81 3.85 0.86
C THR A 66 7.79 5.31 1.28
N PHE A 67 6.96 5.68 2.25
CA PHE A 67 6.89 7.04 2.74
C PHE A 67 8.18 7.47 3.44
N GLY A 68 8.82 6.57 4.19
CA GLY A 68 10.13 6.82 4.77
C GLY A 68 11.19 7.17 3.71
N ILE A 69 11.21 6.42 2.61
CA ILE A 69 12.13 6.67 1.49
C ILE A 69 11.76 7.98 0.76
N LEU A 70 10.48 8.26 0.55
CA LEU A 70 10.04 9.52 -0.07
C LEU A 70 10.46 10.74 0.76
N VAL A 71 10.27 10.69 2.06
CA VAL A 71 10.73 11.74 2.97
C VAL A 71 12.25 11.90 2.88
N TYR A 72 12.98 10.80 2.90
CA TYR A 72 14.44 10.80 2.79
C TYR A 72 14.93 11.43 1.48
N ILE A 73 14.30 11.14 0.36
CA ILE A 73 14.69 11.65 -0.95
C ILE A 73 14.28 13.11 -1.14
N PHE A 74 13.00 13.43 -0.91
CA PHE A 74 12.43 14.72 -1.30
C PHE A 74 12.46 15.77 -0.18
N GLN A 75 12.27 15.38 1.05
CA GLN A 75 12.23 16.34 2.16
C GLN A 75 13.63 16.71 2.64
N TYR A 76 14.57 15.76 2.62
CA TYR A 76 15.96 16.00 3.00
C TYR A 76 16.88 16.28 1.82
N GLY A 77 16.39 16.18 0.57
CA GLY A 77 17.14 16.57 -0.61
C GLY A 77 18.31 15.64 -0.94
N HIS A 78 18.09 14.34 -1.02
CA HIS A 78 19.11 13.38 -1.42
C HIS A 78 19.03 13.05 -2.91
N PHE A 79 20.07 12.41 -3.46
CA PHE A 79 20.17 12.02 -4.86
C PHE A 79 20.14 13.19 -5.87
N GLY A 80 20.66 14.36 -5.47
CA GLY A 80 20.76 15.53 -6.36
C GLY A 80 19.45 16.29 -6.53
N LEU A 81 18.44 16.01 -5.69
CA LEU A 81 17.21 16.76 -5.63
C LEU A 81 17.28 17.82 -4.54
N GLU A 82 16.76 19.01 -4.81
CA GLU A 82 16.65 20.07 -3.81
C GLU A 82 15.62 19.68 -2.75
N ALA A 83 15.93 19.99 -1.48
CA ALA A 83 14.99 19.77 -0.39
C ALA A 83 13.70 20.55 -0.62
N GLY A 84 12.55 19.90 -0.56
CA GLY A 84 11.25 20.49 -0.81
C GLY A 84 10.17 19.88 0.07
N THR A 85 9.08 20.62 0.23
CA THR A 85 7.92 20.15 0.99
C THR A 85 7.13 19.12 0.19
N ILE A 86 6.80 18.01 0.83
CA ILE A 86 5.84 17.05 0.28
C ILE A 86 4.43 17.57 0.54
N VAL A 87 3.70 17.84 -0.53
CA VAL A 87 2.30 18.32 -0.42
C VAL A 87 1.43 17.19 0.10
N LEU A 88 0.56 17.46 1.07
CA LEU A 88 -0.28 16.45 1.75
C LEU A 88 -1.06 15.54 0.81
N ILE A 89 -1.50 16.05 -0.34
CA ILE A 89 -2.24 15.26 -1.33
C ILE A 89 -1.41 14.11 -1.90
N ILE A 90 -0.07 14.22 -1.93
CA ILE A 90 0.81 13.22 -2.53
C ILE A 90 0.83 11.92 -1.73
N PRO A 91 1.06 11.94 -0.39
CA PRO A 91 0.94 10.72 0.41
C PRO A 91 -0.42 10.05 0.29
N VAL A 92 -1.50 10.83 0.20
CA VAL A 92 -2.86 10.30 0.05
C VAL A 92 -3.03 9.59 -1.28
N LEU A 93 -2.60 10.22 -2.40
CA LEU A 93 -2.66 9.61 -3.72
C LEU A 93 -1.79 8.36 -3.84
N VAL A 94 -0.56 8.43 -3.33
CA VAL A 94 0.34 7.28 -3.31
C VAL A 94 -0.27 6.14 -2.48
N PHE A 95 -0.83 6.44 -1.31
CA PHE A 95 -1.54 5.45 -0.49
C PHE A 95 -2.66 4.78 -1.29
N CYS A 96 -3.59 5.54 -1.86
CA CYS A 96 -4.74 4.99 -2.57
C CYS A 96 -4.33 4.12 -3.76
N LEU A 97 -3.39 4.61 -4.59
CA LEU A 97 -2.95 3.89 -5.79
C LEU A 97 -2.14 2.64 -5.43
N VAL A 98 -1.19 2.78 -4.52
CA VAL A 98 -0.32 1.66 -4.15
C VAL A 98 -1.08 0.61 -3.37
N PHE A 99 -1.93 1.02 -2.43
CA PHE A 99 -2.75 0.07 -1.67
C PHE A 99 -3.64 -0.77 -2.60
N GLY A 100 -4.30 -0.14 -3.58
CA GLY A 100 -5.11 -0.86 -4.56
C GLY A 100 -4.28 -1.83 -5.40
N LEU A 101 -3.20 -1.35 -6.00
CA LEU A 101 -2.32 -2.19 -6.84
C LEU A 101 -1.70 -3.36 -6.06
N SER A 102 -1.23 -3.11 -4.86
CA SER A 102 -0.61 -4.12 -4.00
C SER A 102 -1.62 -5.18 -3.59
N MET A 103 -2.85 -4.77 -3.25
CA MET A 103 -3.93 -5.69 -2.95
C MET A 103 -4.28 -6.61 -4.12
N ASP A 104 -4.36 -6.07 -5.33
CA ASP A 104 -4.67 -6.86 -6.53
C ASP A 104 -3.62 -7.96 -6.77
N TYR A 105 -2.33 -7.64 -6.64
CA TYR A 105 -1.26 -8.63 -6.76
C TYR A 105 -1.28 -9.66 -5.64
N GLU A 106 -1.56 -9.23 -4.41
CA GLU A 106 -1.62 -10.12 -3.26
C GLU A 106 -2.82 -11.07 -3.33
N VAL A 107 -3.99 -10.56 -3.72
CA VAL A 107 -5.18 -11.39 -3.96
C VAL A 107 -4.91 -12.44 -5.03
N PHE A 108 -4.26 -12.09 -6.12
CA PHE A 108 -3.91 -13.03 -7.18
C PHE A 108 -2.96 -14.13 -6.68
N LEU A 109 -1.91 -13.75 -5.93
CA LEU A 109 -0.97 -14.70 -5.34
C LEU A 109 -1.66 -15.64 -4.34
N ILE A 110 -2.41 -15.09 -3.40
CA ILE A 110 -3.09 -15.86 -2.35
C ILE A 110 -4.15 -16.79 -2.96
N SER A 111 -4.85 -16.37 -4.00
CA SER A 111 -5.80 -17.22 -4.72
C SER A 111 -5.13 -18.46 -5.31
N ARG A 112 -3.92 -18.31 -5.87
CA ARG A 112 -3.15 -19.44 -6.38
C ARG A 112 -2.64 -20.35 -5.26
N ILE A 113 -2.19 -19.79 -4.17
CA ILE A 113 -1.80 -20.56 -2.99
C ILE A 113 -2.99 -21.36 -2.46
N GLN A 114 -4.16 -20.73 -2.35
CA GLN A 114 -5.39 -21.39 -1.91
C GLN A 114 -5.79 -22.54 -2.84
N GLU A 115 -5.69 -22.34 -4.14
CA GLU A 115 -5.99 -23.38 -5.13
C GLU A 115 -5.13 -24.63 -4.91
N GLU A 116 -3.82 -24.46 -4.73
CA GLU A 116 -2.90 -25.57 -4.45
C GLU A 116 -3.17 -26.23 -3.10
N TYR A 117 -3.49 -25.44 -2.07
CA TYR A 117 -3.87 -25.95 -0.77
C TYR A 117 -5.15 -26.81 -0.82
N LEU A 118 -6.16 -26.35 -1.55
CA LEU A 118 -7.42 -27.09 -1.72
C LEU A 118 -7.27 -28.38 -2.54
N LYS A 119 -6.24 -28.48 -3.39
CA LYS A 119 -5.86 -29.73 -4.09
C LYS A 119 -5.18 -30.74 -3.16
N GLY A 120 -4.98 -30.42 -1.90
CA GLY A 120 -4.40 -31.31 -0.88
C GLY A 120 -2.90 -31.12 -0.63
N ALA A 121 -2.29 -30.07 -1.17
CA ALA A 121 -0.91 -29.72 -0.85
C ALA A 121 -0.79 -29.20 0.60
N THR A 122 0.35 -29.44 1.23
CA THR A 122 0.65 -28.80 2.53
C THR A 122 0.74 -27.29 2.37
N ASN A 123 0.49 -26.54 3.45
CA ASN A 123 0.55 -25.08 3.42
C ASN A 123 1.88 -24.55 2.84
N THR A 124 3.01 -25.15 3.20
CA THR A 124 4.34 -24.77 2.69
C THR A 124 4.47 -25.05 1.20
N LYS A 125 4.05 -26.23 0.73
CA LYS A 125 4.10 -26.59 -0.69
C LYS A 125 3.17 -25.72 -1.52
N ALA A 126 1.95 -25.50 -1.06
CA ALA A 126 0.99 -24.62 -1.72
C ALA A 126 1.54 -23.19 -1.88
N THR A 127 2.22 -22.67 -0.85
CA THR A 127 2.86 -21.35 -0.89
C THR A 127 3.96 -21.29 -1.96
N ILE A 128 4.83 -22.29 -2.02
CA ILE A 128 5.93 -22.36 -3.00
C ILE A 128 5.34 -22.47 -4.42
N ASP A 129 4.43 -23.40 -4.64
CA ASP A 129 3.84 -23.64 -5.96
C ASP A 129 3.03 -22.40 -6.45
N GLY A 130 2.31 -21.73 -5.55
CA GLY A 130 1.61 -20.48 -5.82
C GLY A 130 2.56 -19.34 -6.20
N LEU A 131 3.66 -19.18 -5.46
CA LEU A 131 4.71 -18.20 -5.78
C LEU A 131 5.34 -18.47 -7.14
N VAL A 132 5.75 -19.68 -7.41
CA VAL A 132 6.39 -20.07 -8.68
C VAL A 132 5.46 -19.86 -9.85
N SER A 133 4.20 -20.28 -9.75
CA SER A 133 3.22 -20.15 -10.85
C SER A 133 2.86 -18.70 -11.17
N THR A 134 2.89 -17.81 -10.20
CA THR A 134 2.53 -16.40 -10.38
C THR A 134 3.73 -15.48 -10.60
N SER A 135 4.94 -15.91 -10.26
CA SER A 135 6.14 -15.07 -10.24
C SER A 135 6.41 -14.35 -11.55
N LYS A 136 6.31 -15.04 -12.69
CA LYS A 136 6.57 -14.47 -14.01
C LYS A 136 5.59 -13.35 -14.36
N ILE A 137 4.31 -13.57 -14.12
CA ILE A 137 3.24 -12.61 -14.44
C ILE A 137 3.40 -11.37 -13.56
N ILE A 138 3.53 -11.57 -12.27
CA ILE A 138 3.59 -10.48 -11.30
C ILE A 138 4.89 -9.67 -11.45
N THR A 139 6.03 -10.34 -11.67
CA THR A 139 7.31 -9.65 -11.88
C THR A 139 7.29 -8.82 -13.17
N SER A 140 6.75 -9.36 -14.26
CA SER A 140 6.63 -8.61 -15.52
C SER A 140 5.71 -7.40 -15.36
N ALA A 141 4.56 -7.56 -14.71
CA ALA A 141 3.65 -6.45 -14.43
C ALA A 141 4.31 -5.38 -13.53
N ALA A 142 4.98 -5.80 -12.47
CA ALA A 142 5.70 -4.88 -11.58
C ALA A 142 6.79 -4.10 -12.32
N LEU A 143 7.60 -4.76 -13.16
CA LEU A 143 8.62 -4.10 -13.96
C LEU A 143 8.04 -3.06 -14.91
N ILE A 144 6.96 -3.38 -15.61
CA ILE A 144 6.27 -2.45 -16.50
C ILE A 144 5.81 -1.22 -15.71
N MET A 145 5.16 -1.43 -14.57
CA MET A 145 4.68 -0.33 -13.72
C MET A 145 5.80 0.52 -13.16
N ILE A 146 6.92 -0.09 -12.72
CA ILE A 146 8.10 0.63 -12.22
C ILE A 146 8.70 1.50 -13.33
N VAL A 147 8.81 0.99 -14.56
CA VAL A 147 9.34 1.76 -15.68
C VAL A 147 8.43 2.93 -16.03
N ILE A 148 7.12 2.69 -16.12
CA ILE A 148 6.15 3.74 -16.48
C ILE A 148 6.12 4.83 -15.40
N THR A 149 5.97 4.47 -14.14
CA THR A 149 5.87 5.44 -13.04
C THR A 149 7.23 6.07 -12.72
N GLY A 150 8.31 5.31 -12.86
CA GLY A 150 9.68 5.79 -12.70
C GLY A 150 10.08 6.82 -13.76
N ALA A 151 9.48 6.78 -14.97
CA ALA A 151 9.70 7.77 -16.01
C ALA A 151 9.30 9.19 -15.56
N PHE A 152 8.37 9.32 -14.62
CA PHE A 152 8.01 10.61 -14.03
C PHE A 152 9.15 11.24 -13.19
N ALA A 153 10.19 10.49 -12.84
CA ALA A 153 11.36 11.05 -12.19
C ALA A 153 12.08 12.11 -13.05
N PHE A 154 11.90 12.05 -14.36
CA PHE A 154 12.50 12.99 -15.32
C PHE A 154 11.62 14.22 -15.60
N THR A 155 10.43 14.33 -15.04
CA THR A 155 9.60 15.52 -15.17
C THR A 155 10.16 16.67 -14.31
N GLU A 156 9.93 17.90 -14.76
CA GLU A 156 10.27 19.11 -13.99
C GLU A 156 9.20 19.47 -12.95
N VAL A 157 8.00 18.89 -13.07
CA VAL A 157 6.88 19.17 -12.17
C VAL A 157 7.03 18.35 -10.88
N MET A 158 7.46 18.99 -9.80
CA MET A 158 7.82 18.34 -8.53
C MET A 158 6.72 17.41 -7.97
N PRO A 159 5.43 17.79 -7.90
CA PRO A 159 4.38 16.88 -7.42
C PRO A 159 4.25 15.61 -8.26
N VAL A 160 4.34 15.72 -9.59
CA VAL A 160 4.26 14.59 -10.50
C VAL A 160 5.47 13.65 -10.31
N LYS A 161 6.65 14.23 -10.16
CA LYS A 161 7.88 13.48 -9.84
C LYS A 161 7.73 12.71 -8.53
N GLN A 162 7.24 13.35 -7.47
CA GLN A 162 7.04 12.72 -6.16
C GLN A 162 6.04 11.56 -6.23
N ILE A 163 4.92 11.72 -6.92
CA ILE A 163 3.92 10.66 -7.09
C ILE A 163 4.52 9.49 -7.88
N GLY A 164 5.14 9.75 -9.03
CA GLY A 164 5.67 8.71 -9.90
C GLY A 164 6.80 7.91 -9.22
N VAL A 165 7.76 8.59 -8.62
CA VAL A 165 8.85 7.95 -7.87
C VAL A 165 8.31 7.19 -6.66
N GLY A 166 7.33 7.76 -5.95
CA GLY A 166 6.70 7.10 -4.81
C GLY A 166 6.02 5.78 -5.19
N ILE A 167 5.25 5.78 -6.27
CA ILE A 167 4.61 4.56 -6.77
C ILE A 167 5.64 3.54 -7.24
N ALA A 168 6.69 3.97 -7.98
CA ALA A 168 7.74 3.07 -8.44
C ALA A 168 8.48 2.39 -7.28
N ILE A 169 8.84 3.14 -6.24
CA ILE A 169 9.48 2.61 -5.03
C ILE A 169 8.55 1.64 -4.31
N ALA A 170 7.28 2.00 -4.13
CA ALA A 170 6.32 1.16 -3.47
C ALA A 170 6.13 -0.20 -4.18
N ILE A 171 6.00 -0.19 -5.51
CA ILE A 171 5.88 -1.41 -6.30
C ILE A 171 7.16 -2.24 -6.23
N ALA A 172 8.34 -1.59 -6.25
CA ALA A 172 9.61 -2.28 -6.11
C ALA A 172 9.73 -2.99 -4.75
N ILE A 173 9.35 -2.33 -3.65
CA ILE A 173 9.33 -2.92 -2.30
C ILE A 173 8.33 -4.06 -2.24
N ASP A 174 7.12 -3.86 -2.77
CA ASP A 174 6.08 -4.88 -2.76
C ASP A 174 6.48 -6.12 -3.55
N ALA A 175 6.97 -5.94 -4.77
CA ALA A 175 7.37 -7.03 -5.65
C ALA A 175 8.59 -7.82 -5.16
N THR A 176 9.46 -7.21 -4.37
CA THR A 176 10.68 -7.83 -3.86
C THR A 176 10.56 -8.24 -2.40
N ILE A 177 10.60 -7.28 -1.48
CA ILE A 177 10.65 -7.53 -0.04
C ILE A 177 9.35 -8.18 0.46
N ILE A 178 8.22 -7.58 0.15
CA ILE A 178 6.93 -8.06 0.67
C ILE A 178 6.64 -9.44 0.10
N ARG A 179 6.65 -9.58 -1.20
CA ARG A 179 6.21 -10.81 -1.87
C ARG A 179 7.20 -11.96 -1.77
N LEU A 180 8.49 -11.71 -1.96
CA LEU A 180 9.48 -12.79 -1.98
C LEU A 180 9.96 -13.19 -0.59
N MET A 181 9.85 -12.29 0.39
CA MET A 181 10.35 -12.54 1.75
C MET A 181 9.23 -12.60 2.79
N LEU A 182 8.39 -11.57 2.88
CA LEU A 182 7.39 -11.48 3.95
C LEU A 182 6.22 -12.44 3.74
N VAL A 183 5.66 -12.53 2.55
CA VAL A 183 4.51 -13.42 2.29
C VAL A 183 4.87 -14.87 2.57
N PRO A 184 5.95 -15.46 2.02
CA PRO A 184 6.31 -16.84 2.34
C PRO A 184 6.62 -17.05 3.82
N SER A 185 7.31 -16.11 4.45
CA SER A 185 7.67 -16.19 5.86
C SER A 185 6.45 -16.22 6.76
N PHE A 186 5.50 -15.34 6.56
CA PHE A 186 4.24 -15.33 7.30
C PHE A 186 3.36 -16.54 7.00
N MET A 187 3.31 -16.99 5.74
CA MET A 187 2.57 -18.21 5.40
C MET A 187 3.13 -19.43 6.10
N LYS A 188 4.45 -19.53 6.22
CA LYS A 188 5.11 -20.60 6.96
C LYS A 188 4.90 -20.48 8.46
N LEU A 189 4.98 -19.26 9.00
CA LEU A 189 4.83 -19.02 10.44
C LEU A 189 3.46 -19.42 10.96
N PHE A 190 2.41 -19.08 10.23
CA PHE A 190 1.03 -19.39 10.62
C PHE A 190 0.59 -20.79 10.18
N GLY A 191 1.28 -21.44 9.23
CA GLY A 191 0.94 -22.79 8.76
C GLY A 191 -0.54 -22.93 8.38
N ASP A 192 -1.18 -23.99 8.88
CA ASP A 192 -2.59 -24.27 8.57
C ASP A 192 -3.57 -23.26 9.19
N TRP A 193 -3.13 -22.47 10.17
CA TRP A 193 -3.92 -21.37 10.74
C TRP A 193 -4.26 -20.28 9.70
N ASN A 194 -3.50 -20.17 8.63
CA ASN A 194 -3.80 -19.26 7.52
C ASN A 194 -5.19 -19.48 6.96
N TRP A 195 -5.72 -20.69 7.05
CA TRP A 195 -7.00 -21.09 6.47
C TRP A 195 -8.12 -21.19 7.50
N TRP A 196 -7.88 -20.67 8.71
CA TRP A 196 -8.82 -20.73 9.80
C TRP A 196 -9.97 -19.73 9.66
N LEU A 197 -11.20 -20.22 9.82
CA LEU A 197 -12.41 -19.42 9.90
C LEU A 197 -13.25 -19.93 11.08
N PRO A 198 -13.61 -19.07 12.08
CA PRO A 198 -14.32 -19.52 13.29
C PRO A 198 -15.75 -20.02 13.04
N PHE A 199 -16.33 -19.73 11.87
CA PHE A 199 -17.70 -20.10 11.53
C PHE A 199 -17.80 -21.28 10.56
N LYS A 200 -16.72 -21.99 10.29
CA LYS A 200 -16.75 -23.20 9.48
C LYS A 200 -17.38 -24.34 10.30
N LYS A 201 -18.70 -24.52 10.18
CA LYS A 201 -19.32 -25.81 10.53
C LYS A 201 -18.75 -26.86 9.58
N GLY A 202 -18.23 -27.93 10.17
CA GLY A 202 -17.58 -29.06 9.53
C GLY A 202 -18.40 -29.70 8.42
#